data_26999cb207849f2775d4e2fb8e786f67
#
_entry.id   26999cb207849f2775d4e2fb8e786f67
#
_cell.length_a   1.000
_cell.length_b   1.000
_cell.length_c   1.000
_cell.angle_alpha   90.00
_cell.angle_beta   90.00
_cell.angle_gamma   90.00
#
_symmetry.space_group_name_H-M   'P 1'
#
loop_
_entity.id
_entity.type
_entity.pdbx_description
1 polymer ?
#
loop_
_entity_poly.entity_id
_entity_poly.type
_entity_poly.pdbx_seq_one_letter_code
_entity_poly.pdbx_strand_id
1 'polypeptide(L)'
;MQSSPHTSTAVHSSRGAVPLVLVLLMVLSSAVCAFAQPGNEKTFASPGTAVLALYDAAKSNDTQAAAALFGSNANDILHTGDDVADKNMVTNFVTHYDAMHRIVIEPDGSATLYIGAENWPFPIPIVKNNSGAWYFDASAGKKEILYRRVGRNENDAIEILYSLVDAQHDYASQLHDADKTKHYAMKFVSDDGKQDGLYWKTGDNDEPSPIGPLLAVAAKEGYTLPQGQPEPYHGYYYRILTRQGAAAKGGARDYVVNGELTRGFAFVAYPAEYHNSGVMTFIVNQDGVVYQKDLGADTAKIATAMTEYNPDNTWDKVD
;
A
#
# COMPACT_ATOMS: atom_id res chain seq x y z
N MET A 1 -33.01 78.48 -29.28
CA MET A 1 -33.62 77.97 -30.49
C MET A 1 -34.19 76.64 -30.15
N GLN A 2 -35.46 76.59 -29.80
CA GLN A 2 -36.56 76.11 -30.64
C GLN A 2 -36.34 74.65 -31.05
N SER A 3 -37.22 73.70 -30.85
CA SER A 3 -38.66 73.70 -30.59
C SER A 3 -39.14 72.32 -30.23
N SER A 4 -40.13 72.27 -29.38
CA SER A 4 -41.05 71.12 -29.13
C SER A 4 -41.93 70.87 -30.37
N PRO A 5 -42.99 70.08 -30.32
CA PRO A 5 -43.36 68.78 -29.66
C PRO A 5 -44.07 67.83 -30.67
N HIS A 6 -44.50 66.70 -30.26
CA HIS A 6 -45.85 66.18 -30.59
C HIS A 6 -46.27 65.01 -29.70
N THR A 7 -47.40 65.23 -29.13
CA THR A 7 -48.34 64.36 -28.43
C THR A 7 -48.95 63.28 -29.32
N SER A 8 -49.30 62.10 -28.76
CA SER A 8 -50.60 61.42 -28.94
C SER A 8 -50.78 60.21 -28.03
N THR A 9 -51.62 60.37 -27.10
CA THR A 9 -52.91 59.75 -26.78
C THR A 9 -52.92 58.25 -26.46
N ALA A 10 -53.45 58.04 -25.30
CA ALA A 10 -53.79 56.78 -24.56
C ALA A 10 -54.74 55.85 -25.28
N VAL A 11 -54.62 54.54 -24.92
CA VAL A 11 -55.81 53.69 -24.77
C VAL A 11 -55.60 52.79 -23.56
N HIS A 12 -56.51 52.87 -22.60
CA HIS A 12 -56.71 52.01 -21.45
C HIS A 12 -57.18 50.62 -21.93
N SER A 13 -56.57 49.60 -21.30
CA SER A 13 -57.27 48.30 -21.10
C SER A 13 -56.84 47.63 -19.83
N SER A 14 -57.69 47.67 -18.85
CA SER A 14 -57.64 46.95 -17.57
C SER A 14 -57.88 45.45 -17.80
N ARG A 15 -57.07 44.59 -17.29
CA ARG A 15 -57.50 43.22 -16.91
C ARG A 15 -56.50 42.59 -15.92
N GLY A 16 -56.94 42.36 -14.72
CA GLY A 16 -56.92 41.14 -13.96
C GLY A 16 -55.58 40.68 -13.43
N ALA A 17 -55.21 41.10 -12.20
CA ALA A 17 -54.18 40.46 -11.40
C ALA A 17 -54.69 39.07 -10.96
N VAL A 18 -53.95 38.01 -11.36
CA VAL A 18 -54.07 36.66 -10.77
C VAL A 18 -52.83 36.47 -9.90
N PRO A 19 -52.97 36.20 -8.60
CA PRO A 19 -51.80 35.91 -7.75
C PRO A 19 -51.24 34.53 -8.09
N LEU A 20 -50.03 34.47 -8.56
CA LEU A 20 -49.25 33.26 -8.74
C LEU A 20 -48.84 32.73 -7.35
N VAL A 21 -49.58 31.74 -6.85
CA VAL A 21 -49.20 30.96 -5.66
C VAL A 21 -48.03 30.09 -6.05
N LEU A 22 -46.84 30.48 -5.64
CA LEU A 22 -45.60 29.69 -5.78
C LEU A 22 -45.67 28.55 -4.78
N VAL A 23 -46.10 27.37 -5.22
CA VAL A 23 -45.98 26.11 -4.43
C VAL A 23 -44.53 25.66 -4.51
N LEU A 24 -43.79 25.99 -3.43
CA LEU A 24 -42.41 25.50 -3.23
C LEU A 24 -42.49 23.99 -2.87
N LEU A 25 -42.40 23.12 -3.87
CA LEU A 25 -42.19 21.69 -3.66
C LEU A 25 -40.79 21.51 -3.10
N MET A 26 -40.65 21.36 -1.77
CA MET A 26 -39.47 20.79 -1.13
C MET A 26 -39.41 19.32 -1.55
N VAL A 27 -38.59 19.01 -2.54
CA VAL A 27 -38.14 17.68 -2.80
C VAL A 27 -37.15 17.31 -1.68
N LEU A 28 -37.65 16.65 -0.63
CA LEU A 28 -36.80 15.91 0.29
C LEU A 28 -36.08 14.85 -0.54
N SER A 29 -34.85 15.11 -0.95
CA SER A 29 -33.93 14.09 -1.40
C SER A 29 -33.58 13.22 -0.21
N SER A 30 -34.40 12.20 0.07
CA SER A 30 -33.96 11.06 0.83
C SER A 30 -32.80 10.45 0.05
N ALA A 31 -31.57 10.68 0.52
CA ALA A 31 -30.41 9.92 0.09
C ALA A 31 -30.71 8.46 0.48
N VAL A 32 -31.29 7.71 -0.42
CA VAL A 32 -31.33 6.25 -0.32
C VAL A 32 -29.87 5.84 -0.46
N CYS A 33 -29.22 5.50 0.68
CA CYS A 33 -28.00 4.73 0.63
C CYS A 33 -28.30 3.47 -0.19
N ALA A 34 -27.92 3.47 -1.44
CA ALA A 34 -27.97 2.28 -2.27
C ALA A 34 -26.91 1.32 -1.71
N PHE A 35 -27.34 0.45 -0.79
CA PHE A 35 -26.52 -0.69 -0.41
C PHE A 35 -26.28 -1.50 -1.69
N ALA A 36 -25.01 -1.74 -1.98
CA ALA A 36 -24.61 -2.59 -3.10
C ALA A 36 -25.37 -3.92 -2.97
N GLN A 37 -25.93 -4.41 -4.07
CA GLN A 37 -26.51 -5.76 -4.08
C GLN A 37 -25.39 -6.74 -3.80
N PRO A 38 -25.56 -7.71 -2.87
CA PRO A 38 -24.52 -8.69 -2.61
C PRO A 38 -24.16 -9.39 -3.92
N GLY A 39 -22.89 -9.35 -4.29
CA GLY A 39 -22.30 -10.32 -5.20
C GLY A 39 -22.35 -11.70 -4.51
N ASN A 40 -21.68 -12.68 -4.86
CA ASN A 40 -21.76 -14.04 -4.27
C ASN A 40 -21.32 -14.13 -2.78
N GLU A 41 -21.45 -13.06 -1.98
CA GLU A 41 -21.08 -13.06 -0.56
C GLU A 41 -22.02 -13.96 0.25
N LYS A 42 -21.43 -14.70 1.20
CA LYS A 42 -22.19 -15.53 2.13
C LYS A 42 -23.04 -14.69 3.07
N THR A 43 -24.31 -15.05 3.25
CA THR A 43 -25.26 -14.34 4.11
C THR A 43 -25.51 -15.05 5.44
N PHE A 44 -25.91 -14.28 6.48
CA PHE A 44 -26.05 -14.74 7.86
C PHE A 44 -27.31 -14.19 8.50
N ALA A 45 -27.79 -14.89 9.56
CA ALA A 45 -28.94 -14.46 10.33
C ALA A 45 -28.67 -13.25 11.25
N SER A 46 -27.40 -13.04 11.64
CA SER A 46 -26.99 -11.95 12.52
C SER A 46 -25.54 -11.53 12.25
N PRO A 47 -25.13 -10.29 12.68
CA PRO A 47 -23.72 -9.89 12.61
C PRO A 47 -22.82 -10.83 13.41
N GLY A 48 -23.28 -11.33 14.56
CA GLY A 48 -22.52 -12.26 15.40
C GLY A 48 -22.19 -13.56 14.67
N THR A 49 -23.15 -14.12 13.89
CA THR A 49 -22.89 -15.34 13.11
C THR A 49 -21.95 -15.08 11.93
N ALA A 50 -21.98 -13.88 11.34
CA ALA A 50 -21.03 -13.48 10.30
C ALA A 50 -19.60 -13.36 10.88
N VAL A 51 -19.46 -12.68 12.01
CA VAL A 51 -18.17 -12.49 12.70
C VAL A 51 -17.56 -13.83 13.15
N LEU A 52 -18.39 -14.73 13.70
CA LEU A 52 -17.93 -16.06 14.09
C LEU A 52 -17.42 -16.84 12.88
N ALA A 53 -18.13 -16.78 11.74
CA ALA A 53 -17.68 -17.44 10.51
C ALA A 53 -16.34 -16.89 9.99
N LEU A 54 -16.11 -15.57 10.10
CA LEU A 54 -14.83 -14.96 9.76
C LEU A 54 -13.70 -15.47 10.69
N TYR A 55 -13.95 -15.46 12.00
CA TYR A 55 -13.00 -15.94 12.98
C TYR A 55 -12.66 -17.43 12.78
N ASP A 56 -13.67 -18.28 12.57
CA ASP A 56 -13.47 -19.71 12.35
C ASP A 56 -12.65 -19.98 11.07
N ALA A 57 -12.94 -19.26 9.98
CA ALA A 57 -12.18 -19.35 8.75
C ALA A 57 -10.72 -18.92 8.95
N ALA A 58 -10.50 -17.80 9.64
CA ALA A 58 -9.16 -17.29 9.94
C ALA A 58 -8.38 -18.26 10.86
N LYS A 59 -9.01 -18.74 11.93
CA LYS A 59 -8.37 -19.64 12.92
C LYS A 59 -8.01 -21.00 12.34
N SER A 60 -8.84 -21.53 11.45
CA SER A 60 -8.58 -22.80 10.75
C SER A 60 -7.73 -22.65 9.49
N ASN A 61 -7.36 -21.41 9.12
CA ASN A 61 -6.69 -21.08 7.87
C ASN A 61 -7.44 -21.59 6.62
N ASP A 62 -8.79 -21.57 6.69
CA ASP A 62 -9.66 -21.99 5.58
C ASP A 62 -9.87 -20.81 4.61
N THR A 63 -8.97 -20.74 3.62
CA THR A 63 -9.00 -19.68 2.60
C THR A 63 -10.27 -19.73 1.73
N GLN A 64 -10.85 -20.91 1.52
CA GLN A 64 -12.09 -21.06 0.75
C GLN A 64 -13.29 -20.50 1.54
N ALA A 65 -13.36 -20.81 2.84
CA ALA A 65 -14.40 -20.26 3.69
C ALA A 65 -14.27 -18.72 3.79
N ALA A 66 -13.03 -18.21 3.97
CA ALA A 66 -12.76 -16.77 3.98
C ALA A 66 -13.16 -16.09 2.65
N ALA A 67 -12.81 -16.69 1.52
CA ALA A 67 -13.19 -16.18 0.20
C ALA A 67 -14.71 -16.11 0.00
N ALA A 68 -15.45 -17.08 0.51
CA ALA A 68 -16.92 -17.08 0.44
C ALA A 68 -17.57 -15.93 1.23
N LEU A 69 -16.89 -15.36 2.24
CA LEU A 69 -17.38 -14.21 3.00
C LEU A 69 -17.32 -12.92 2.20
N PHE A 70 -16.31 -12.77 1.32
CA PHE A 70 -16.00 -11.54 0.60
C PHE A 70 -16.36 -11.58 -0.89
N GLY A 71 -16.85 -12.73 -1.38
CA GLY A 71 -17.33 -12.90 -2.75
C GLY A 71 -16.28 -12.53 -3.79
N SER A 72 -16.68 -11.75 -4.79
CA SER A 72 -15.77 -11.32 -5.89
C SER A 72 -14.59 -10.44 -5.46
N ASN A 73 -14.64 -9.84 -4.26
CA ASN A 73 -13.56 -9.00 -3.73
C ASN A 73 -12.54 -9.79 -2.91
N ALA A 74 -12.75 -11.09 -2.71
CA ALA A 74 -11.91 -11.92 -1.83
C ALA A 74 -10.42 -11.88 -2.19
N ASN A 75 -10.10 -11.96 -3.49
CA ASN A 75 -8.71 -11.96 -3.94
C ASN A 75 -7.96 -10.69 -3.48
N ASP A 76 -8.51 -9.52 -3.75
CA ASP A 76 -7.86 -8.25 -3.42
C ASP A 76 -7.79 -7.98 -1.90
N ILE A 77 -8.68 -8.61 -1.13
CA ILE A 77 -8.71 -8.50 0.34
C ILE A 77 -7.70 -9.45 0.98
N LEU A 78 -7.67 -10.70 0.52
CA LEU A 78 -6.94 -11.78 1.17
C LEU A 78 -5.51 -11.97 0.65
N HIS A 79 -5.21 -11.50 -0.57
CA HIS A 79 -3.90 -11.68 -1.20
C HIS A 79 -3.26 -10.32 -1.48
N THR A 80 -2.01 -10.18 -1.05
CA THR A 80 -1.23 -8.94 -1.17
C THR A 80 -0.10 -9.05 -2.20
N GLY A 81 0.14 -10.28 -2.72
CA GLY A 81 1.35 -10.59 -3.47
C GLY A 81 2.56 -10.89 -2.58
N ASP A 82 2.37 -10.91 -1.25
CA ASP A 82 3.35 -11.28 -0.24
C ASP A 82 2.74 -12.32 0.70
N ASP A 83 3.04 -13.59 0.48
CA ASP A 83 2.45 -14.72 1.22
C ASP A 83 2.76 -14.68 2.73
N VAL A 84 3.88 -14.08 3.12
CA VAL A 84 4.26 -13.92 4.53
C VAL A 84 3.40 -12.85 5.18
N ALA A 85 3.24 -11.71 4.52
CA ALA A 85 2.35 -10.65 4.98
C ALA A 85 0.89 -11.14 5.09
N ASP A 86 0.42 -11.96 4.15
CA ASP A 86 -0.93 -12.55 4.16
C ASP A 86 -1.14 -13.44 5.40
N LYS A 87 -0.20 -14.33 5.71
CA LYS A 87 -0.25 -15.18 6.90
C LYS A 87 -0.21 -14.37 8.19
N ASN A 88 0.64 -13.34 8.25
CA ASN A 88 0.76 -12.47 9.41
C ASN A 88 -0.53 -11.68 9.64
N MET A 89 -1.18 -11.20 8.58
CA MET A 89 -2.47 -10.52 8.66
C MET A 89 -3.54 -11.41 9.32
N VAL A 90 -3.64 -12.67 8.89
CA VAL A 90 -4.59 -13.65 9.47
C VAL A 90 -4.25 -13.96 10.93
N THR A 91 -2.98 -14.20 11.24
CA THR A 91 -2.51 -14.47 12.61
C THR A 91 -2.80 -13.31 13.55
N ASN A 92 -2.51 -12.09 13.10
CA ASN A 92 -2.77 -10.87 13.87
C ASN A 92 -4.27 -10.64 14.10
N PHE A 93 -5.11 -10.88 13.09
CA PHE A 93 -6.56 -10.82 13.25
C PHE A 93 -7.05 -11.78 14.35
N VAL A 94 -6.63 -13.05 14.33
CA VAL A 94 -7.02 -14.05 15.35
C VAL A 94 -6.52 -13.63 16.73
N THR A 95 -5.28 -13.18 16.84
CA THR A 95 -4.68 -12.73 18.11
C THR A 95 -5.46 -11.54 18.73
N HIS A 96 -5.78 -10.51 17.92
CA HIS A 96 -6.54 -9.36 18.38
C HIS A 96 -7.98 -9.74 18.70
N TYR A 97 -8.60 -10.60 17.91
CA TYR A 97 -9.95 -11.09 18.18
C TYR A 97 -10.03 -11.86 19.51
N ASP A 98 -9.08 -12.78 19.76
CA ASP A 98 -9.01 -13.56 21.00
C ASP A 98 -8.74 -12.67 22.23
N ALA A 99 -7.94 -11.61 22.07
CA ALA A 99 -7.67 -10.65 23.14
C ALA A 99 -8.92 -9.85 23.53
N MET A 100 -9.66 -9.35 22.59
CA MET A 100 -10.93 -8.65 22.78
C MET A 100 -11.66 -8.49 21.45
N HIS A 101 -12.96 -8.73 21.45
CA HIS A 101 -13.81 -8.40 20.31
C HIS A 101 -15.21 -7.95 20.79
N ARG A 102 -15.80 -7.05 20.02
CA ARG A 102 -17.19 -6.62 20.22
C ARG A 102 -17.78 -6.16 18.89
N ILE A 103 -19.11 -6.28 18.79
CA ILE A 103 -19.87 -5.83 17.63
C ILE A 103 -20.73 -4.64 18.06
N VAL A 104 -20.68 -3.56 17.29
CA VAL A 104 -21.50 -2.36 17.52
C VAL A 104 -22.43 -2.19 16.33
N ILE A 105 -23.70 -1.92 16.61
CA ILE A 105 -24.64 -1.47 15.58
C ILE A 105 -24.51 0.03 15.45
N GLU A 106 -24.15 0.47 14.27
CA GLU A 106 -23.92 1.87 13.96
C GLU A 106 -25.24 2.62 13.70
N PRO A 107 -25.25 3.97 13.76
CA PRO A 107 -26.47 4.76 13.54
C PRO A 107 -27.12 4.57 12.16
N ASP A 108 -26.36 4.17 11.16
CA ASP A 108 -26.84 3.86 9.79
C ASP A 108 -27.44 2.45 9.67
N GLY A 109 -27.42 1.65 10.76
CA GLY A 109 -27.93 0.29 10.80
C GLY A 109 -26.93 -0.77 10.34
N SER A 110 -25.71 -0.42 9.97
CA SER A 110 -24.61 -1.36 9.76
C SER A 110 -24.07 -1.90 11.09
N ALA A 111 -23.22 -2.92 11.04
CA ALA A 111 -22.52 -3.40 12.22
C ALA A 111 -21.01 -3.38 11.98
N THR A 112 -20.26 -2.89 12.95
CA THR A 112 -18.80 -2.85 12.95
C THR A 112 -18.25 -3.83 13.98
N LEU A 113 -17.30 -4.68 13.57
CA LEU A 113 -16.50 -5.50 14.47
C LEU A 113 -15.33 -4.67 14.98
N TYR A 114 -15.15 -4.60 16.29
CA TYR A 114 -13.96 -4.02 16.95
C TYR A 114 -13.14 -5.15 17.55
N ILE A 115 -11.83 -5.14 17.37
CA ILE A 115 -10.88 -6.14 17.87
C ILE A 115 -9.68 -5.50 18.58
N GLY A 116 -9.03 -6.25 19.45
CA GLY A 116 -7.85 -5.84 20.21
C GLY A 116 -8.17 -4.86 21.34
N ALA A 117 -7.22 -4.72 22.28
CA ALA A 117 -7.33 -3.81 23.40
C ALA A 117 -7.49 -2.34 22.97
N GLU A 118 -6.98 -2.00 21.80
CA GLU A 118 -7.04 -0.67 21.19
C GLU A 118 -8.40 -0.37 20.55
N ASN A 119 -9.35 -1.32 20.58
CA ASN A 119 -10.64 -1.22 19.90
C ASN A 119 -10.52 -0.89 18.40
N TRP A 120 -9.65 -1.59 17.70
CA TRP A 120 -9.44 -1.35 16.29
C TRP A 120 -10.66 -1.78 15.44
N PRO A 121 -11.26 -0.88 14.64
CA PRO A 121 -12.41 -1.20 13.81
C PRO A 121 -11.98 -2.05 12.61
N PHE A 122 -12.60 -3.23 12.47
CA PHE A 122 -12.43 -4.05 11.30
C PHE A 122 -12.97 -3.30 10.07
N PRO A 123 -12.21 -3.20 8.96
CA PRO A 123 -12.50 -2.25 7.89
C PRO A 123 -13.70 -2.64 7.01
N ILE A 124 -14.19 -3.89 7.10
CA ILE A 124 -15.32 -4.35 6.30
C ILE A 124 -16.59 -4.29 7.16
N PRO A 125 -17.53 -3.39 6.85
CA PRO A 125 -18.79 -3.32 7.58
C PRO A 125 -19.65 -4.55 7.29
N ILE A 126 -20.50 -4.90 8.26
CA ILE A 126 -21.50 -5.96 8.12
C ILE A 126 -22.84 -5.27 7.94
N VAL A 127 -23.50 -5.53 6.83
CA VAL A 127 -24.74 -4.84 6.44
C VAL A 127 -25.86 -5.82 6.12
N LYS A 128 -27.10 -5.32 6.06
CA LYS A 128 -28.27 -6.13 5.65
C LYS A 128 -28.52 -6.00 4.15
N ASN A 129 -28.82 -7.12 3.53
CA ASN A 129 -29.40 -7.12 2.20
C ASN A 129 -30.91 -6.86 2.22
N ASN A 130 -31.53 -6.81 1.05
CA ASN A 130 -32.98 -6.55 0.89
C ASN A 130 -33.89 -7.62 1.54
N SER A 131 -33.37 -8.84 1.80
CA SER A 131 -34.10 -9.90 2.50
C SER A 131 -33.90 -9.85 4.03
N GLY A 132 -33.13 -8.88 4.52
CA GLY A 132 -32.80 -8.71 5.95
C GLY A 132 -31.67 -9.62 6.45
N ALA A 133 -31.03 -10.40 5.59
CA ALA A 133 -29.88 -11.21 5.93
C ALA A 133 -28.59 -10.35 5.96
N TRP A 134 -27.70 -10.66 6.88
CA TRP A 134 -26.43 -9.94 7.08
C TRP A 134 -25.31 -10.50 6.23
N TYR A 135 -24.41 -9.64 5.74
CA TYR A 135 -23.22 -10.03 4.99
C TYR A 135 -22.10 -8.99 5.16
N PHE A 136 -20.86 -9.37 4.88
CA PHE A 136 -19.74 -8.43 4.82
C PHE A 136 -19.79 -7.62 3.53
N ASP A 137 -19.95 -6.30 3.63
CA ASP A 137 -19.84 -5.42 2.46
C ASP A 137 -18.36 -5.24 2.07
N ALA A 138 -17.85 -6.25 1.39
CA ALA A 138 -16.46 -6.30 0.95
C ALA A 138 -16.13 -5.16 -0.02
N SER A 139 -17.09 -4.68 -0.80
CA SER A 139 -16.90 -3.56 -1.72
C SER A 139 -16.65 -2.25 -0.97
N ALA A 140 -17.40 -1.99 0.11
CA ALA A 140 -17.21 -0.82 0.96
C ALA A 140 -15.87 -0.91 1.73
N GLY A 141 -15.52 -2.10 2.24
CA GLY A 141 -14.29 -2.29 3.03
C GLY A 141 -13.01 -2.34 2.19
N LYS A 142 -13.08 -2.79 0.95
CA LYS A 142 -11.92 -2.99 0.08
C LYS A 142 -11.04 -1.73 -0.05
N LYS A 143 -11.63 -0.58 -0.31
CA LYS A 143 -10.90 0.67 -0.48
C LYS A 143 -10.08 1.04 0.77
N GLU A 144 -10.68 0.87 1.94
CA GLU A 144 -10.01 1.15 3.22
C GLU A 144 -8.89 0.16 3.50
N ILE A 145 -9.09 -1.13 3.21
CA ILE A 145 -8.05 -2.17 3.35
C ILE A 145 -6.86 -1.84 2.47
N LEU A 146 -7.10 -1.56 1.18
CA LEU A 146 -6.04 -1.23 0.23
C LEU A 146 -5.30 0.04 0.65
N TYR A 147 -6.02 1.09 1.06
CA TYR A 147 -5.43 2.33 1.52
C TYR A 147 -4.48 2.13 2.71
N ARG A 148 -4.93 1.40 3.75
CA ARG A 148 -4.11 1.10 4.92
C ARG A 148 -2.91 0.22 4.59
N ARG A 149 -3.08 -0.77 3.71
CA ARG A 149 -2.02 -1.69 3.26
C ARG A 149 -0.95 -0.93 2.49
N VAL A 150 -1.36 -0.22 1.44
CA VAL A 150 -0.47 0.57 0.60
C VAL A 150 0.32 1.58 1.44
N GLY A 151 -0.36 2.38 2.27
CA GLY A 151 0.32 3.38 3.09
C GLY A 151 1.34 2.78 4.07
N ARG A 152 1.05 1.64 4.69
CA ARG A 152 2.00 0.94 5.55
C ARG A 152 3.20 0.42 4.76
N ASN A 153 2.95 -0.32 3.69
CA ASN A 153 4.01 -0.94 2.89
C ASN A 153 4.94 0.11 2.25
N GLU A 154 4.39 1.26 1.82
CA GLU A 154 5.18 2.38 1.30
C GLU A 154 6.09 2.99 2.37
N ASN A 155 5.58 3.20 3.58
CA ASN A 155 6.39 3.67 4.69
C ASN A 155 7.49 2.66 5.05
N ASP A 156 7.15 1.37 5.15
CA ASP A 156 8.12 0.32 5.43
C ASP A 156 9.21 0.26 4.33
N ALA A 157 8.83 0.41 3.06
CA ALA A 157 9.78 0.41 1.94
C ALA A 157 10.78 1.59 2.02
N ILE A 158 10.33 2.78 2.46
CA ILE A 158 11.19 3.95 2.66
C ILE A 158 12.18 3.68 3.80
N GLU A 159 11.72 3.16 4.94
CA GLU A 159 12.58 2.83 6.10
C GLU A 159 13.61 1.73 5.75
N ILE A 160 13.21 0.73 4.96
CA ILE A 160 14.12 -0.31 4.48
C ILE A 160 15.18 0.29 3.55
N LEU A 161 14.81 1.23 2.66
CA LEU A 161 15.77 1.90 1.79
C LEU A 161 16.80 2.71 2.59
N TYR A 162 16.41 3.40 3.65
CA TYR A 162 17.37 4.06 4.56
C TYR A 162 18.31 3.05 5.21
N SER A 163 17.77 1.94 5.72
CA SER A 163 18.57 0.87 6.31
C SER A 163 19.56 0.26 5.31
N LEU A 164 19.17 0.11 4.05
CA LEU A 164 20.05 -0.38 2.98
C LEU A 164 21.14 0.62 2.61
N VAL A 165 20.86 1.93 2.65
CA VAL A 165 21.88 2.97 2.45
C VAL A 165 22.94 2.91 3.56
N ASP A 166 22.51 2.82 4.82
CA ASP A 166 23.41 2.69 5.97
C ASP A 166 24.26 1.41 5.87
N ALA A 167 23.63 0.29 5.53
CA ALA A 167 24.32 -0.98 5.33
C ALA A 167 25.40 -0.93 4.22
N GLN A 168 25.16 -0.20 3.15
CA GLN A 168 26.16 0.01 2.10
C GLN A 168 27.35 0.84 2.60
N HIS A 169 27.10 1.86 3.41
CA HIS A 169 28.17 2.65 4.01
C HIS A 169 28.98 1.83 5.00
N ASP A 170 28.32 1.01 5.82
CA ASP A 170 28.99 0.09 6.75
C ASP A 170 29.85 -0.92 5.99
N TYR A 171 29.32 -1.54 4.94
CA TYR A 171 30.08 -2.46 4.09
C TYR A 171 31.33 -1.78 3.52
N ALA A 172 31.18 -0.60 2.92
CA ALA A 172 32.29 0.13 2.32
C ALA A 172 33.29 0.72 3.35
N SER A 173 32.98 0.65 4.66
CA SER A 173 33.88 1.13 5.71
C SER A 173 35.10 0.22 5.93
N GLN A 174 35.03 -1.05 5.48
CA GLN A 174 36.03 -2.10 5.67
C GLN A 174 36.47 -2.73 4.34
N LEU A 175 37.51 -3.55 4.38
CA LEU A 175 37.92 -4.45 3.31
C LEU A 175 37.28 -5.80 3.57
N HIS A 176 36.81 -6.47 2.54
CA HIS A 176 36.19 -7.77 2.63
C HIS A 176 37.01 -8.82 1.87
N ASP A 177 37.08 -10.03 2.37
CA ASP A 177 37.80 -11.17 1.79
C ASP A 177 39.23 -10.79 1.34
N ALA A 178 39.52 -10.89 0.04
CA ALA A 178 40.83 -10.56 -0.54
C ALA A 178 40.85 -9.22 -1.27
N ASP A 179 39.90 -8.33 -1.00
CA ASP A 179 39.77 -7.04 -1.66
C ASP A 179 40.98 -6.14 -1.37
N LYS A 180 41.40 -5.40 -2.39
CA LYS A 180 42.51 -4.43 -2.28
C LYS A 180 42.02 -2.99 -2.06
N THR A 181 40.73 -2.77 -2.35
CA THR A 181 40.09 -1.45 -2.27
C THR A 181 38.74 -1.60 -1.59
N LYS A 182 38.38 -0.57 -0.84
CA LYS A 182 37.02 -0.46 -0.28
C LYS A 182 36.03 -0.17 -1.39
N HIS A 183 34.93 -0.88 -1.41
CA HIS A 183 33.85 -0.71 -2.37
C HIS A 183 32.49 -1.01 -1.73
N TYR A 184 31.40 -0.71 -2.40
CA TYR A 184 30.04 -1.04 -2.00
C TYR A 184 29.69 -2.45 -2.47
N ALA A 185 28.75 -3.11 -1.79
CA ALA A 185 28.29 -4.44 -2.16
C ALA A 185 27.43 -4.43 -3.42
N MET A 186 27.65 -5.40 -4.29
CA MET A 186 26.86 -5.61 -5.52
C MET A 186 25.70 -6.59 -5.33
N LYS A 187 25.59 -7.21 -4.15
CA LYS A 187 24.58 -8.24 -3.81
C LYS A 187 24.00 -7.94 -2.44
N PHE A 188 22.76 -8.39 -2.23
CA PHE A 188 22.18 -8.42 -0.88
C PHE A 188 22.77 -9.58 -0.05
N VAL A 189 22.83 -10.76 -0.63
CA VAL A 189 23.32 -11.96 0.04
C VAL A 189 24.65 -12.39 -0.60
N SER A 190 25.65 -12.63 0.25
CA SER A 190 26.96 -13.13 -0.16
C SER A 190 26.90 -14.58 -0.65
N ASP A 191 27.82 -14.94 -1.53
CA ASP A 191 28.07 -16.34 -1.84
C ASP A 191 28.56 -17.08 -0.59
N ASP A 192 28.33 -18.39 -0.55
CA ASP A 192 28.74 -19.21 0.58
C ASP A 192 30.24 -19.06 0.89
N GLY A 193 30.55 -18.73 2.15
CA GLY A 193 31.90 -18.54 2.64
C GLY A 193 32.60 -17.26 2.19
N LYS A 194 31.86 -16.31 1.62
CA LYS A 194 32.36 -14.99 1.22
C LYS A 194 31.65 -13.86 1.96
N GLN A 195 32.23 -12.65 1.83
CA GLN A 195 31.65 -11.39 2.28
C GLN A 195 31.45 -10.43 1.08
N ASP A 196 30.95 -10.94 -0.06
CA ASP A 196 30.77 -10.18 -1.31
C ASP A 196 29.33 -9.60 -1.50
N GLY A 197 28.56 -9.53 -0.42
CA GLY A 197 27.23 -8.95 -0.34
C GLY A 197 26.95 -8.32 1.02
N LEU A 198 25.82 -7.69 1.21
CA LEU A 198 25.45 -7.01 2.47
C LEU A 198 25.13 -7.99 3.61
N TYR A 199 24.87 -9.26 3.31
CA TYR A 199 24.64 -10.31 4.28
C TYR A 199 25.56 -11.50 4.05
N TRP A 200 26.16 -11.99 5.14
CA TRP A 200 26.80 -13.28 5.27
C TRP A 200 26.48 -13.88 6.63
N LYS A 201 26.58 -15.17 6.72
CA LYS A 201 26.34 -15.88 7.97
C LYS A 201 27.50 -15.65 8.93
N THR A 202 27.20 -15.10 10.11
CA THR A 202 28.15 -14.85 11.19
C THR A 202 28.03 -15.90 12.28
N GLY A 203 29.10 -16.16 13.05
CA GLY A 203 29.07 -16.92 14.28
C GLY A 203 28.54 -16.11 15.46
N ASP A 204 28.27 -16.77 16.59
CA ASP A 204 27.65 -16.14 17.78
C ASP A 204 28.46 -14.98 18.38
N ASN A 205 29.77 -14.92 18.12
CA ASN A 205 30.67 -13.89 18.65
C ASN A 205 31.23 -12.95 17.57
N ASP A 206 30.78 -13.09 16.33
CA ASP A 206 31.23 -12.25 15.23
C ASP A 206 30.35 -10.98 15.14
N GLU A 207 30.90 -9.92 14.58
CA GLU A 207 30.08 -8.76 14.23
C GLU A 207 29.03 -9.15 13.18
N PRO A 208 27.78 -8.71 13.34
CA PRO A 208 26.74 -9.01 12.37
C PRO A 208 27.08 -8.38 11.00
N SER A 209 26.67 -9.06 9.92
CA SER A 209 26.76 -8.49 8.59
C SER A 209 25.88 -7.24 8.46
N PRO A 210 26.17 -6.28 7.55
CA PRO A 210 25.50 -4.98 7.49
C PRO A 210 23.97 -5.01 7.50
N ILE A 211 23.32 -5.96 6.79
CA ILE A 211 21.85 -6.15 6.86
C ILE A 211 21.44 -7.30 7.79
N GLY A 212 22.36 -7.86 8.57
CA GLY A 212 22.05 -8.94 9.52
C GLY A 212 20.92 -8.61 10.48
N PRO A 213 20.90 -7.41 11.13
CA PRO A 213 19.79 -6.99 11.98
C PRO A 213 18.45 -6.91 11.26
N LEU A 214 18.41 -6.37 10.03
CA LEU A 214 17.21 -6.31 9.19
C LEU A 214 16.68 -7.72 8.88
N LEU A 215 17.54 -8.62 8.47
CA LEU A 215 17.16 -10.01 8.18
C LEU A 215 16.75 -10.79 9.43
N ALA A 216 17.30 -10.46 10.60
CA ALA A 216 16.86 -11.06 11.86
C ALA A 216 15.43 -10.64 12.23
N VAL A 217 15.03 -9.40 11.92
CA VAL A 217 13.64 -8.94 12.05
C VAL A 217 12.75 -9.66 11.03
N ALA A 218 13.13 -9.68 9.76
CA ALA A 218 12.40 -10.36 8.71
C ALA A 218 12.18 -11.86 9.03
N ALA A 219 13.20 -12.53 9.55
CA ALA A 219 13.08 -13.94 9.97
C ALA A 219 12.07 -14.16 11.11
N LYS A 220 11.96 -13.24 12.07
CA LYS A 220 10.95 -13.30 13.13
C LYS A 220 9.53 -13.10 12.57
N GLU A 221 9.39 -12.38 11.48
CA GLU A 221 8.13 -12.20 10.77
C GLU A 221 7.80 -13.39 9.85
N GLY A 222 8.73 -14.32 9.67
CA GLY A 222 8.55 -15.54 8.87
C GLY A 222 9.12 -15.46 7.46
N TYR A 223 9.80 -14.38 7.10
CA TYR A 223 10.53 -14.30 5.84
C TYR A 223 11.79 -15.16 5.85
N THR A 224 12.15 -15.68 4.71
CA THR A 224 13.38 -16.48 4.53
C THR A 224 14.32 -15.77 3.55
N LEU A 225 15.59 -16.15 3.60
CA LEU A 225 16.53 -15.64 2.59
C LEU A 225 16.12 -16.14 1.20
N PRO A 226 16.08 -15.25 0.18
CA PRO A 226 15.70 -15.63 -1.17
C PRO A 226 16.57 -16.76 -1.70
N GLN A 227 15.94 -17.84 -2.17
CA GLN A 227 16.63 -18.99 -2.79
C GLN A 227 16.46 -18.93 -4.31
N GLY A 228 17.18 -17.99 -4.95
CA GLY A 228 17.28 -17.92 -6.42
C GLY A 228 16.28 -17.03 -7.13
N GLN A 229 15.07 -16.82 -6.61
CA GLN A 229 14.11 -15.85 -7.14
C GLN A 229 13.93 -14.71 -6.14
N PRO A 230 13.74 -13.47 -6.61
CA PRO A 230 13.39 -12.38 -5.71
C PRO A 230 12.06 -12.66 -5.00
N GLU A 231 12.04 -12.52 -3.69
CA GLU A 231 10.82 -12.56 -2.88
C GLU A 231 10.52 -11.14 -2.38
N PRO A 232 9.24 -10.76 -2.28
CA PRO A 232 8.89 -9.45 -1.74
C PRO A 232 9.14 -9.42 -0.24
N TYR A 233 9.48 -8.23 0.27
CA TYR A 233 9.55 -7.96 1.71
C TYR A 233 8.69 -6.72 2.00
N HIS A 234 7.71 -6.88 2.88
CA HIS A 234 6.66 -5.87 3.16
C HIS A 234 5.96 -5.38 1.88
N GLY A 235 5.66 -6.32 0.97
CA GLY A 235 4.96 -6.03 -0.28
C GLY A 235 5.79 -5.35 -1.36
N TYR A 236 7.11 -5.23 -1.20
CA TYR A 236 8.02 -4.58 -2.13
C TYR A 236 9.19 -5.47 -2.54
N TYR A 237 9.62 -5.35 -3.79
CA TYR A 237 10.89 -5.88 -4.29
C TYR A 237 11.96 -4.81 -4.22
N TYR A 238 13.20 -5.21 -3.91
CA TYR A 238 14.36 -4.33 -3.81
C TYR A 238 15.46 -4.77 -4.78
N ARG A 239 16.12 -3.81 -5.44
CA ARG A 239 17.22 -4.09 -6.36
C ARG A 239 18.30 -3.04 -6.23
N ILE A 240 19.56 -3.48 -6.43
CA ILE A 240 20.73 -2.59 -6.53
C ILE A 240 20.81 -2.07 -7.95
N LEU A 241 21.06 -0.76 -8.10
CA LEU A 241 21.34 -0.08 -9.35
C LEU A 241 22.81 0.28 -9.40
N THR A 242 23.44 0.09 -10.57
CA THR A 242 24.89 0.16 -10.73
C THR A 242 25.39 1.44 -11.41
N ARG A 243 24.51 2.37 -11.70
CA ARG A 243 24.83 3.66 -12.32
C ARG A 243 23.79 4.73 -12.01
N GLN A 244 24.13 5.98 -12.35
CA GLN A 244 23.18 7.10 -12.31
C GLN A 244 23.08 7.76 -13.69
N GLY A 245 21.89 8.35 -13.92
CA GLY A 245 21.58 9.10 -15.14
C GLY A 245 21.92 10.59 -15.04
N ALA A 246 21.62 11.33 -16.11
CA ALA A 246 21.98 12.74 -16.26
C ALA A 246 21.25 13.68 -15.30
N ALA A 247 20.04 13.31 -14.83
CA ALA A 247 19.27 14.12 -13.89
C ALA A 247 19.75 13.98 -12.44
N ALA A 248 20.53 12.94 -12.13
CA ALA A 248 21.11 12.77 -10.82
C ALA A 248 22.20 13.82 -10.52
N LYS A 249 22.35 14.19 -9.25
CA LYS A 249 23.40 15.11 -8.80
C LYS A 249 24.78 14.62 -9.24
N GLY A 250 25.52 15.44 -9.94
CA GLY A 250 26.84 15.10 -10.50
C GLY A 250 26.79 14.47 -11.90
N GLY A 251 25.62 14.35 -12.51
CA GLY A 251 25.42 13.88 -13.89
C GLY A 251 25.56 12.39 -14.06
N ALA A 252 25.47 11.92 -15.31
CA ALA A 252 25.54 10.50 -15.64
C ALA A 252 26.92 9.91 -15.33
N ARG A 253 26.95 8.75 -14.67
CA ARG A 253 28.19 7.98 -14.41
C ARG A 253 27.87 6.52 -14.08
N ASP A 254 28.79 5.65 -14.42
CA ASP A 254 28.80 4.28 -13.92
C ASP A 254 29.37 4.25 -12.50
N TYR A 255 28.74 3.50 -11.60
CA TYR A 255 29.24 3.23 -10.26
C TYR A 255 30.27 2.10 -10.23
N VAL A 256 30.19 1.18 -11.22
CA VAL A 256 31.09 0.04 -11.36
C VAL A 256 32.36 0.45 -12.07
N VAL A 257 33.53 0.18 -11.47
CA VAL A 257 34.85 0.34 -12.06
C VAL A 257 35.64 -0.92 -11.77
N ASN A 258 36.18 -1.54 -12.82
CA ASN A 258 36.94 -2.81 -12.75
C ASN A 258 36.17 -3.96 -12.07
N GLY A 259 34.82 -3.94 -12.17
CA GLY A 259 33.96 -4.97 -11.57
C GLY A 259 33.48 -4.68 -10.14
N GLU A 260 33.89 -3.56 -9.53
CA GLU A 260 33.55 -3.16 -8.17
C GLU A 260 32.76 -1.85 -8.15
N LEU A 261 31.78 -1.72 -7.24
CA LEU A 261 31.03 -0.48 -6.97
C LEU A 261 31.87 0.50 -6.15
N THR A 262 32.73 1.28 -6.82
CA THR A 262 33.65 2.21 -6.14
C THR A 262 33.24 3.68 -6.25
N ARG A 263 32.27 4.01 -7.13
CA ARG A 263 31.87 5.41 -7.39
C ARG A 263 30.47 5.76 -6.87
N GLY A 264 29.86 4.89 -6.12
CA GLY A 264 28.53 5.04 -5.56
C GLY A 264 27.68 3.77 -5.71
N PHE A 265 26.45 3.87 -5.27
CA PHE A 265 25.43 2.84 -5.37
C PHE A 265 24.05 3.49 -5.46
N ALA A 266 23.05 2.74 -5.83
CA ALA A 266 21.66 3.12 -5.67
C ALA A 266 20.78 1.89 -5.51
N PHE A 267 19.55 2.14 -5.05
CA PHE A 267 18.51 1.13 -4.94
C PHE A 267 17.25 1.58 -5.64
N VAL A 268 16.45 0.62 -6.08
CA VAL A 268 15.05 0.79 -6.44
C VAL A 268 14.22 -0.17 -5.60
N ALA A 269 13.10 0.34 -5.04
CA ALA A 269 12.04 -0.43 -4.42
C ALA A 269 10.75 -0.23 -5.20
N TYR A 270 10.06 -1.32 -5.54
CA TYR A 270 8.81 -1.27 -6.31
C TYR A 270 7.81 -2.31 -5.81
N PRO A 271 6.49 -2.03 -5.87
CA PRO A 271 5.48 -2.91 -5.32
C PRO A 271 5.45 -4.27 -6.01
N ALA A 272 5.21 -5.33 -5.22
CA ALA A 272 5.01 -6.69 -5.71
C ALA A 272 3.77 -6.76 -6.63
N GLU A 273 2.69 -6.08 -6.22
CA GLU A 273 1.47 -5.92 -6.98
C GLU A 273 1.03 -4.46 -6.98
N TYR A 274 1.09 -3.82 -8.15
CA TYR A 274 0.67 -2.43 -8.33
C TYR A 274 -0.80 -2.24 -7.94
N HIS A 275 -1.11 -1.18 -7.16
CA HIS A 275 -2.40 -0.89 -6.52
C HIS A 275 -2.87 -1.88 -5.45
N ASN A 276 -2.16 -2.95 -5.20
CA ASN A 276 -2.50 -3.90 -4.14
C ASN A 276 -1.49 -3.88 -2.99
N SER A 277 -0.20 -4.08 -3.26
CA SER A 277 0.84 -3.98 -2.24
C SER A 277 1.44 -2.58 -2.12
N GLY A 278 1.37 -1.77 -3.17
CA GLY A 278 1.86 -0.39 -3.22
C GLY A 278 1.50 0.30 -4.53
N VAL A 279 1.69 1.61 -4.59
CA VAL A 279 1.52 2.46 -5.78
C VAL A 279 2.86 3.05 -6.20
N MET A 280 3.60 3.65 -5.25
CA MET A 280 4.83 4.35 -5.53
C MET A 280 6.00 3.40 -5.75
N THR A 281 6.87 3.73 -6.70
CA THR A 281 8.21 3.19 -6.85
C THR A 281 9.19 4.18 -6.23
N PHE A 282 10.13 3.68 -5.44
CA PHE A 282 11.13 4.49 -4.75
C PHE A 282 12.52 4.25 -5.31
N ILE A 283 13.33 5.31 -5.41
CA ILE A 283 14.76 5.22 -5.73
C ILE A 283 15.56 6.03 -4.72
N VAL A 284 16.74 5.52 -4.36
CA VAL A 284 17.67 6.19 -3.46
C VAL A 284 19.11 5.90 -3.90
N ASN A 285 20.03 6.83 -3.67
CA ASN A 285 21.46 6.62 -3.87
C ASN A 285 22.25 6.85 -2.56
N GLN A 286 23.56 6.85 -2.65
CA GLN A 286 24.48 7.07 -1.53
C GLN A 286 24.29 8.41 -0.78
N ASP A 287 23.55 9.36 -1.35
CA ASP A 287 23.26 10.63 -0.67
C ASP A 287 22.07 10.48 0.34
N GLY A 288 21.40 9.32 0.36
CA GLY A 288 20.30 9.01 1.29
C GLY A 288 18.99 9.76 1.01
N VAL A 289 18.85 10.42 -0.15
CA VAL A 289 17.61 11.10 -0.52
C VAL A 289 16.72 10.16 -1.31
N VAL A 290 15.57 9.81 -0.73
CA VAL A 290 14.57 8.95 -1.38
C VAL A 290 13.71 9.80 -2.30
N TYR A 291 13.50 9.32 -3.52
CA TYR A 291 12.55 9.86 -4.48
C TYR A 291 11.48 8.83 -4.80
N GLN A 292 10.27 9.29 -5.08
CA GLN A 292 9.11 8.46 -5.38
C GLN A 292 8.48 8.84 -6.72
N LYS A 293 7.87 7.86 -7.37
CA LYS A 293 7.09 8.06 -8.58
C LYS A 293 6.07 6.94 -8.77
N ASP A 294 4.85 7.30 -9.16
CA ASP A 294 3.90 6.33 -9.70
C ASP A 294 4.27 6.03 -11.17
N LEU A 295 4.71 4.79 -11.42
CA LEU A 295 5.07 4.31 -12.76
C LEU A 295 3.87 3.72 -13.54
N GLY A 296 2.67 3.66 -12.90
CA GLY A 296 1.45 3.16 -13.49
C GLY A 296 1.39 1.63 -13.59
N ALA A 297 0.46 1.13 -14.41
CA ALA A 297 0.19 -0.30 -14.52
C ALA A 297 1.39 -1.16 -15.00
N ASP A 298 2.37 -0.54 -15.66
CA ASP A 298 3.59 -1.19 -16.13
C ASP A 298 4.74 -1.16 -15.09
N THR A 299 4.48 -0.81 -13.83
CA THR A 299 5.47 -0.62 -12.76
C THR A 299 6.48 -1.76 -12.68
N ALA A 300 6.03 -3.02 -12.58
CA ALA A 300 6.93 -4.17 -12.47
C ALA A 300 7.89 -4.29 -13.68
N LYS A 301 7.37 -4.08 -14.89
CA LYS A 301 8.17 -4.12 -16.13
C LYS A 301 9.19 -2.99 -16.17
N ILE A 302 8.79 -1.76 -15.85
CA ILE A 302 9.66 -0.59 -15.87
C ILE A 302 10.74 -0.72 -14.79
N ALA A 303 10.37 -1.04 -13.56
CA ALA A 303 11.28 -1.15 -12.44
C ALA A 303 12.26 -2.32 -12.59
N THR A 304 11.82 -3.46 -13.14
CA THR A 304 12.71 -4.60 -13.43
C THR A 304 13.74 -4.26 -14.52
N ALA A 305 13.37 -3.46 -15.49
CA ALA A 305 14.27 -3.01 -16.55
C ALA A 305 15.16 -1.82 -16.14
N MET A 306 14.89 -1.17 -15.00
CA MET A 306 15.63 -0.01 -14.52
C MET A 306 17.06 -0.40 -14.17
N THR A 307 18.04 0.32 -14.73
CA THR A 307 19.48 0.08 -14.51
C THR A 307 20.19 1.27 -13.87
N GLU A 308 19.52 2.43 -13.80
CA GLU A 308 20.13 3.67 -13.32
C GLU A 308 19.21 4.43 -12.37
N TYR A 309 19.83 5.07 -11.38
CA TYR A 309 19.22 6.09 -10.53
C TYR A 309 19.17 7.41 -11.31
N ASN A 310 17.99 7.88 -11.67
CA ASN A 310 17.83 9.08 -12.48
C ASN A 310 16.58 9.90 -12.07
N PRO A 311 16.59 10.58 -10.90
CA PRO A 311 15.46 11.37 -10.42
C PRO A 311 15.35 12.67 -11.22
N ASP A 312 14.68 12.62 -12.35
CA ASP A 312 14.32 13.81 -13.12
C ASP A 312 13.12 14.56 -12.48
N ASN A 313 12.64 15.60 -13.14
CA ASN A 313 11.54 16.44 -12.64
C ASN A 313 10.16 15.74 -12.57
N THR A 314 10.08 14.46 -12.88
CA THR A 314 8.88 13.62 -12.76
C THR A 314 8.90 12.74 -11.50
N TRP A 315 9.99 12.82 -10.73
CA TRP A 315 10.14 12.17 -9.43
C TRP A 315 9.99 13.19 -8.32
N ASP A 316 9.17 12.88 -7.34
CA ASP A 316 9.00 13.71 -6.14
C ASP A 316 9.93 13.22 -5.04
N LYS A 317 10.52 14.17 -4.31
CA LYS A 317 11.29 13.84 -3.11
C LYS A 317 10.33 13.42 -2.01
N VAL A 318 10.67 12.35 -1.30
CA VAL A 318 9.99 11.95 -0.06
C VAL A 318 10.44 12.90 1.06
N ASP A 319 9.46 13.48 1.79
CA ASP A 319 9.68 14.41 2.91
C ASP A 319 10.04 13.70 4.21
#